data_52cec760f6a06198feb131f9d69a38ed
#
_entry.id   52cec760f6a06198feb131f9d69a38ed
#
_cell.length_a   1.000
_cell.length_b   1.000
_cell.length_c   1.000
_cell.angle_alpha   90.00
_cell.angle_beta   90.00
_cell.angle_gamma   90.00
#
_symmetry.space_group_name_H-M   'P 1'
#
loop_
_entity.id
_entity.type
_entity.pdbx_description
1 polymer ?
#
loop_
_entity_poly.entity_id
_entity_poly.type
_entity_poly.pdbx_seq_one_letter_code
_entity_poly.pdbx_strand_id
1 'polypeptide(L)'
;MSTTFGIRSIELKPNDGLYLNGRKIKIQGVCMHHDLGALGGAVNEAAIRRQIRIMQDMGANTIRTSHNMPAPEYVRAADEMGMLLAVESFDEWAIPKVDNGYHLYFKDWAAKDLTNLVKHYRNNPSVLMWFIGNEVEEQSVENGSQVAYYLQNIVRALDPTRPISNGMDRPDDVLRNNMAATMHLVGFNYRPFKYQEAYGKLPQRLLLGSETASTLSSRGVYKFPIERKSMAKYPEMQSSSYDVEH
;
A
#
# COMPACT_ATOMS: atom_id res chain seq x y z
N MET A 1 -28.51 -17.49 9.01
CA MET A 1 -27.53 -16.63 8.36
C MET A 1 -26.14 -17.07 8.81
N SER A 2 -25.21 -17.34 7.91
CA SER A 2 -23.84 -17.71 8.25
C SER A 2 -22.89 -16.59 7.77
N THR A 3 -21.80 -16.37 8.50
CA THR A 3 -20.75 -15.44 8.09
C THR A 3 -19.39 -16.12 8.24
N THR A 4 -18.48 -15.86 7.32
CA THR A 4 -17.11 -16.35 7.37
C THR A 4 -16.22 -15.32 8.07
N PHE A 5 -15.35 -15.78 8.96
CA PHE A 5 -14.36 -14.93 9.62
C PHE A 5 -13.10 -15.75 9.91
N GLY A 6 -12.00 -15.07 10.15
CA GLY A 6 -10.74 -15.71 10.54
C GLY A 6 -10.24 -15.20 11.89
N ILE A 7 -9.56 -16.06 12.63
CA ILE A 7 -8.92 -15.73 13.91
C ILE A 7 -7.42 -15.75 13.68
N ARG A 8 -6.74 -14.65 14.01
CA ARG A 8 -5.29 -14.51 13.92
C ARG A 8 -4.78 -13.44 14.85
N SER A 9 -3.49 -13.46 15.14
CA SER A 9 -2.78 -12.37 15.81
C SER A 9 -1.81 -11.68 14.84
N ILE A 10 -1.76 -10.36 14.90
CA ILE A 10 -0.80 -9.52 14.17
C ILE A 10 -0.09 -8.67 15.21
N GLU A 11 1.24 -8.76 15.24
CA GLU A 11 2.07 -8.00 16.18
C GLU A 11 3.17 -7.28 15.42
N LEU A 12 3.38 -6.01 15.73
CA LEU A 12 4.54 -5.24 15.32
C LEU A 12 5.48 -5.09 16.51
N LYS A 13 6.71 -5.57 16.39
CA LYS A 13 7.72 -5.46 17.44
C LYS A 13 8.79 -4.46 17.02
N PRO A 14 8.95 -3.34 17.73
CA PRO A 14 10.02 -2.39 17.46
C PRO A 14 11.38 -3.07 17.36
N ASN A 15 12.18 -2.69 16.37
CA ASN A 15 13.50 -3.26 16.06
C ASN A 15 13.51 -4.75 15.67
N ASP A 16 12.36 -5.40 15.57
CA ASP A 16 12.28 -6.82 15.28
C ASP A 16 11.39 -7.11 14.06
N GLY A 17 10.23 -6.46 13.93
CA GLY A 17 9.40 -6.53 12.74
C GLY A 17 7.99 -7.07 12.96
N LEU A 18 7.46 -7.73 11.93
CA LEU A 18 6.08 -8.19 11.87
C LEU A 18 5.96 -9.67 12.26
N TYR A 19 4.97 -9.96 13.10
CA TYR A 19 4.60 -11.32 13.49
C TYR A 19 3.15 -11.60 13.12
N LEU A 20 2.91 -12.76 12.52
CA LEU A 20 1.59 -13.30 12.23
C LEU A 20 1.44 -14.64 12.95
N ASN A 21 0.43 -14.76 13.82
CA ASN A 21 0.19 -15.96 14.64
C ASN A 21 1.44 -16.41 15.41
N GLY A 22 2.17 -15.46 15.99
CA GLY A 22 3.38 -15.68 16.77
C GLY A 22 4.63 -16.04 15.96
N ARG A 23 4.54 -16.09 14.62
CA ARG A 23 5.70 -16.33 13.75
C ARG A 23 6.14 -15.04 13.08
N LYS A 24 7.45 -14.76 13.12
CA LYS A 24 8.02 -13.64 12.39
C LYS A 24 7.88 -13.89 10.89
N ILE A 25 7.34 -12.91 10.18
CA ILE A 25 7.22 -12.96 8.72
C ILE A 25 7.91 -11.76 8.10
N LYS A 26 8.46 -11.97 6.90
CA LYS A 26 8.93 -10.90 6.02
C LYS A 26 7.88 -10.68 4.94
N ILE A 27 7.50 -9.44 4.73
CA ILE A 27 6.63 -9.08 3.61
C ILE A 27 7.46 -9.17 2.32
N GLN A 28 7.02 -10.03 1.41
CA GLN A 28 7.47 -10.11 0.03
C GLN A 28 6.23 -9.82 -0.81
N GLY A 29 6.09 -8.56 -1.22
CA GLY A 29 4.82 -8.08 -1.76
C GLY A 29 4.96 -7.39 -3.09
N VAL A 30 3.82 -7.18 -3.69
CA VAL A 30 3.63 -6.41 -4.91
C VAL A 30 2.50 -5.41 -4.73
N CYS A 31 2.56 -4.29 -5.46
CA CYS A 31 1.44 -3.40 -5.64
C CYS A 31 0.64 -3.84 -6.87
N MET A 32 -0.67 -4.03 -6.68
CA MET A 32 -1.58 -4.39 -7.77
C MET A 32 -2.63 -3.31 -7.92
N HIS A 33 -2.61 -2.65 -9.07
CA HIS A 33 -3.64 -1.70 -9.43
C HIS A 33 -4.90 -2.43 -9.91
N HIS A 34 -6.06 -1.76 -9.80
CA HIS A 34 -7.33 -2.32 -10.25
C HIS A 34 -7.40 -2.34 -11.77
N ASP A 35 -6.74 -3.31 -12.37
CA ASP A 35 -6.62 -3.50 -13.81
C ASP A 35 -6.50 -4.99 -14.14
N LEU A 36 -7.31 -5.45 -15.05
CA LEU A 36 -7.30 -6.82 -15.58
C LEU A 36 -6.85 -6.88 -17.07
N GLY A 37 -5.99 -5.98 -17.50
CA GLY A 37 -5.47 -5.90 -18.85
C GLY A 37 -6.57 -5.59 -19.87
N ALA A 38 -6.83 -6.48 -20.81
CA ALA A 38 -7.85 -6.28 -21.84
C ALA A 38 -9.29 -6.12 -21.29
N LEU A 39 -9.53 -6.51 -20.04
CA LEU A 39 -10.82 -6.34 -19.36
C LEU A 39 -10.94 -4.98 -18.67
N GLY A 40 -9.85 -4.20 -18.62
CA GLY A 40 -9.81 -2.91 -17.91
C GLY A 40 -10.18 -3.04 -16.44
N GLY A 41 -11.02 -2.14 -15.95
CA GLY A 41 -11.48 -2.12 -14.56
C GLY A 41 -12.65 -3.08 -14.26
N ALA A 42 -13.03 -3.97 -15.17
CA ALA A 42 -14.11 -4.94 -14.93
C ALA A 42 -13.69 -5.97 -13.88
N VAL A 43 -14.61 -6.29 -12.94
CA VAL A 43 -14.38 -7.33 -11.95
C VAL A 43 -14.64 -8.70 -12.61
N ASN A 44 -13.60 -9.54 -12.65
CA ASN A 44 -13.68 -10.91 -13.13
C ASN A 44 -12.93 -11.84 -12.18
N GLU A 45 -13.67 -12.69 -11.47
CA GLU A 45 -13.09 -13.54 -10.42
C GLU A 45 -12.03 -14.50 -10.94
N ALA A 46 -12.22 -15.08 -12.12
CA ALA A 46 -11.23 -15.99 -12.70
C ALA A 46 -9.90 -15.27 -13.02
N ALA A 47 -9.98 -14.03 -13.51
CA ALA A 47 -8.80 -13.21 -13.79
C ALA A 47 -8.12 -12.79 -12.49
N ILE A 48 -8.87 -12.40 -11.47
CA ILE A 48 -8.35 -12.08 -10.12
C ILE A 48 -7.60 -13.28 -9.54
N ARG A 49 -8.20 -14.46 -9.54
CA ARG A 49 -7.57 -15.69 -9.04
C ARG A 49 -6.30 -16.05 -9.81
N ARG A 50 -6.31 -15.81 -11.12
CA ARG A 50 -5.11 -15.98 -11.94
C ARG A 50 -4.00 -15.02 -11.55
N GLN A 51 -4.30 -13.74 -11.32
CA GLN A 51 -3.31 -12.75 -10.85
C GLN A 51 -2.71 -13.17 -9.50
N ILE A 52 -3.56 -13.50 -8.52
CA ILE A 52 -3.09 -13.94 -7.19
C ILE A 52 -2.18 -15.16 -7.31
N ARG A 53 -2.54 -16.16 -8.12
CA ARG A 53 -1.71 -17.35 -8.33
C ARG A 53 -0.35 -17.01 -8.92
N ILE A 54 -0.29 -16.15 -9.93
CA ILE A 54 0.97 -15.71 -10.54
C ILE A 54 1.86 -15.03 -9.49
N MET A 55 1.28 -14.20 -8.61
CA MET A 55 2.05 -13.57 -7.54
C MET A 55 2.57 -14.60 -6.53
N GLN A 56 1.76 -15.59 -6.16
CA GLN A 56 2.19 -16.69 -5.30
C GLN A 56 3.31 -17.52 -5.95
N ASP A 57 3.19 -17.85 -7.22
CA ASP A 57 4.20 -18.60 -7.98
C ASP A 57 5.53 -17.84 -8.06
N MET A 58 5.49 -16.52 -8.07
CA MET A 58 6.66 -15.64 -7.98
C MET A 58 7.26 -15.58 -6.55
N GLY A 59 6.57 -16.08 -5.55
CA GLY A 59 6.99 -16.05 -4.15
C GLY A 59 6.43 -14.87 -3.33
N ALA A 60 5.50 -14.10 -3.88
CA ALA A 60 4.84 -13.04 -3.11
C ALA A 60 3.86 -13.64 -2.08
N ASN A 61 3.86 -13.05 -0.88
CA ASN A 61 2.95 -13.41 0.20
C ASN A 61 1.95 -12.30 0.54
N THR A 62 2.13 -11.12 -0.01
CA THR A 62 1.32 -9.94 0.27
C THR A 62 1.06 -9.14 -1.00
N ILE A 63 -0.16 -8.64 -1.15
CA ILE A 63 -0.53 -7.70 -2.21
C ILE A 63 -1.04 -6.40 -1.56
N ARG A 64 -0.51 -5.26 -1.99
CA ARG A 64 -1.08 -3.95 -1.69
C ARG A 64 -2.08 -3.59 -2.80
N THR A 65 -3.30 -3.26 -2.40
CA THR A 65 -4.36 -2.89 -3.36
C THR A 65 -4.24 -1.40 -3.70
N SER A 66 -3.39 -1.10 -4.65
CA SER A 66 -3.03 0.26 -5.06
C SER A 66 -4.10 0.86 -5.97
N HIS A 67 -4.61 2.03 -5.78
CA HIS A 67 -4.55 2.86 -4.57
C HIS A 67 -6.00 3.18 -4.18
N ASN A 68 -6.82 2.16 -3.99
CA ASN A 68 -8.26 2.27 -3.73
C ASN A 68 -8.82 1.02 -3.07
N MET A 69 -10.06 1.10 -2.61
CA MET A 69 -10.79 -0.03 -2.06
C MET A 69 -10.89 -1.18 -3.09
N PRO A 70 -10.41 -2.39 -2.78
CA PRO A 70 -10.52 -3.54 -3.68
C PRO A 70 -11.96 -4.02 -3.82
N ALA A 71 -12.25 -4.71 -4.92
CA ALA A 71 -13.53 -5.40 -5.09
C ALA A 71 -13.71 -6.52 -4.06
N PRO A 72 -14.94 -6.80 -3.59
CA PRO A 72 -15.19 -7.89 -2.64
C PRO A 72 -14.71 -9.26 -3.12
N GLU A 73 -14.79 -9.52 -4.42
CA GLU A 73 -14.31 -10.74 -5.07
C GLU A 73 -12.79 -10.90 -4.91
N TYR A 74 -12.06 -9.78 -4.92
CA TYR A 74 -10.61 -9.78 -4.73
C TYR A 74 -10.24 -10.22 -3.32
N VAL A 75 -10.90 -9.64 -2.32
CA VAL A 75 -10.64 -9.95 -0.91
C VAL A 75 -11.06 -11.39 -0.58
N ARG A 76 -12.20 -11.84 -1.10
CA ARG A 76 -12.65 -13.24 -0.97
C ARG A 76 -11.65 -14.21 -1.59
N ALA A 77 -11.18 -13.94 -2.80
CA ALA A 77 -10.18 -14.77 -3.45
C ALA A 77 -8.86 -14.81 -2.65
N ALA A 78 -8.44 -13.68 -2.08
CA ALA A 78 -7.25 -13.62 -1.23
C ALA A 78 -7.42 -14.44 0.06
N ASP A 79 -8.59 -14.38 0.71
CA ASP A 79 -8.90 -15.22 1.88
C ASP A 79 -8.80 -16.71 1.54
N GLU A 80 -9.41 -17.13 0.44
CA GLU A 80 -9.46 -18.54 0.02
C GLU A 80 -8.11 -19.07 -0.48
N MET A 81 -7.31 -18.23 -1.08
CA MET A 81 -6.00 -18.60 -1.64
C MET A 81 -4.83 -18.37 -0.67
N GLY A 82 -5.07 -17.76 0.49
CA GLY A 82 -4.04 -17.50 1.50
C GLY A 82 -3.07 -16.38 1.15
N MET A 83 -3.49 -15.39 0.35
CA MET A 83 -2.72 -14.19 0.03
C MET A 83 -3.02 -13.09 1.05
N LEU A 84 -2.00 -12.51 1.68
CA LEU A 84 -2.18 -11.38 2.58
C LEU A 84 -2.44 -10.09 1.79
N LEU A 85 -3.22 -9.19 2.38
CA LEU A 85 -3.56 -7.92 1.76
C LEU A 85 -3.16 -6.73 2.64
N ALA A 86 -2.49 -5.76 2.06
CA ALA A 86 -2.39 -4.40 2.54
C ALA A 86 -3.47 -3.58 1.82
N VAL A 87 -4.60 -3.39 2.48
CA VAL A 87 -5.78 -2.78 1.85
C VAL A 87 -5.71 -1.27 1.94
N GLU A 88 -5.81 -0.61 0.80
CA GLU A 88 -5.68 0.82 0.68
C GLU A 88 -7.01 1.51 0.39
N SER A 89 -7.15 2.75 0.91
CA SER A 89 -8.38 3.53 0.78
C SER A 89 -8.31 4.59 -0.31
N PHE A 90 -7.23 5.38 -0.33
CA PHE A 90 -7.13 6.59 -1.13
C PHE A 90 -5.76 6.75 -1.79
N ASP A 91 -5.74 7.20 -3.04
CA ASP A 91 -4.53 7.69 -3.69
C ASP A 91 -4.24 9.17 -3.38
N GLU A 92 -5.29 9.93 -3.00
CA GLU A 92 -5.25 11.37 -2.79
C GLU A 92 -6.10 11.76 -1.58
N TRP A 93 -5.70 12.83 -0.87
CA TRP A 93 -6.53 13.40 0.20
C TRP A 93 -7.14 14.75 -0.22
N ALA A 94 -7.02 15.78 0.64
CA ALA A 94 -7.66 17.09 0.40
C ALA A 94 -6.87 17.97 -0.56
N ILE A 95 -5.55 17.80 -0.66
CA ILE A 95 -4.73 18.56 -1.60
C ILE A 95 -4.66 17.79 -2.92
N PRO A 96 -5.01 18.43 -4.07
CA PRO A 96 -5.11 17.74 -5.34
C PRO A 96 -3.77 17.24 -5.87
N LYS A 97 -3.74 16.00 -6.37
CA LYS A 97 -2.69 15.44 -7.23
C LYS A 97 -3.04 15.64 -8.71
N VAL A 98 -4.33 15.58 -9.03
CA VAL A 98 -4.87 15.72 -10.39
C VAL A 98 -6.18 16.51 -10.36
N ASP A 99 -6.55 17.15 -11.46
CA ASP A 99 -7.71 18.06 -11.53
C ASP A 99 -9.04 17.41 -11.13
N ASN A 100 -9.26 16.16 -11.49
CA ASN A 100 -10.49 15.41 -11.22
C ASN A 100 -10.28 14.30 -10.18
N GLY A 101 -9.45 14.55 -9.19
CA GLY A 101 -9.10 13.60 -8.14
C GLY A 101 -10.10 13.52 -6.98
N TYR A 102 -9.77 12.68 -6.02
CA TYR A 102 -10.62 12.46 -4.85
C TYR A 102 -10.71 13.68 -3.91
N HIS A 103 -9.78 14.63 -4.00
CA HIS A 103 -9.82 15.90 -3.23
C HIS A 103 -11.16 16.62 -3.36
N LEU A 104 -11.85 16.50 -4.50
CA LEU A 104 -13.18 17.07 -4.73
C LEU A 104 -14.25 16.53 -3.75
N TYR A 105 -14.04 15.32 -3.25
CA TYR A 105 -14.96 14.59 -2.38
C TYR A 105 -14.43 14.41 -0.97
N PHE A 106 -13.14 14.59 -0.73
CA PHE A 106 -12.46 14.23 0.50
C PHE A 106 -13.14 14.77 1.75
N LYS A 107 -13.50 16.07 1.76
CA LYS A 107 -14.13 16.72 2.90
C LYS A 107 -15.42 16.04 3.35
N ASP A 108 -16.25 15.64 2.40
CA ASP A 108 -17.61 15.15 2.66
C ASP A 108 -17.68 13.60 2.72
N TRP A 109 -16.73 12.93 2.12
CA TRP A 109 -16.80 11.48 1.89
C TRP A 109 -15.68 10.67 2.56
N ALA A 110 -14.52 11.23 2.85
CA ALA A 110 -13.38 10.45 3.35
C ALA A 110 -13.71 9.60 4.59
N ALA A 111 -14.42 10.19 5.56
CA ALA A 111 -14.83 9.45 6.75
C ALA A 111 -15.83 8.33 6.44
N LYS A 112 -16.74 8.55 5.50
CA LYS A 112 -17.76 7.56 5.10
C LYS A 112 -17.11 6.40 4.36
N ASP A 113 -16.26 6.72 3.37
CA ASP A 113 -15.61 5.73 2.53
C ASP A 113 -14.61 4.89 3.31
N LEU A 114 -13.80 5.52 4.17
CA LEU A 114 -12.87 4.81 5.04
C LEU A 114 -13.61 3.92 6.07
N THR A 115 -14.71 4.43 6.63
CA THR A 115 -15.58 3.64 7.52
C THR A 115 -16.17 2.44 6.79
N ASN A 116 -16.65 2.64 5.57
CA ASN A 116 -17.20 1.57 4.75
C ASN A 116 -16.15 0.51 4.44
N LEU A 117 -14.95 0.91 3.99
CA LEU A 117 -13.85 0.01 3.70
C LEU A 117 -13.49 -0.87 4.90
N VAL A 118 -13.26 -0.25 6.07
CA VAL A 118 -12.87 -0.99 7.28
C VAL A 118 -13.99 -1.92 7.75
N LYS A 119 -15.23 -1.44 7.81
CA LYS A 119 -16.38 -2.28 8.19
C LYS A 119 -16.61 -3.47 7.26
N HIS A 120 -16.36 -3.26 5.97
CA HIS A 120 -16.54 -4.30 4.97
C HIS A 120 -15.52 -5.42 5.11
N TYR A 121 -14.24 -5.08 5.35
CA TYR A 121 -13.14 -6.05 5.28
C TYR A 121 -12.48 -6.42 6.62
N ARG A 122 -12.83 -5.81 7.74
CA ARG A 122 -12.20 -6.12 9.03
C ARG A 122 -12.36 -7.57 9.50
N ASN A 123 -13.32 -8.31 8.96
CA ASN A 123 -13.52 -9.73 9.28
C ASN A 123 -12.77 -10.69 8.33
N ASN A 124 -12.15 -10.15 7.27
CA ASN A 124 -11.42 -10.96 6.30
C ASN A 124 -10.01 -11.28 6.82
N PRO A 125 -9.64 -12.56 6.94
CA PRO A 125 -8.32 -12.95 7.48
C PRO A 125 -7.15 -12.59 6.57
N SER A 126 -7.34 -12.40 5.28
CA SER A 126 -6.31 -11.93 4.38
C SER A 126 -5.84 -10.49 4.65
N VAL A 127 -6.72 -9.62 5.16
CA VAL A 127 -6.37 -8.21 5.41
C VAL A 127 -5.37 -8.11 6.55
N LEU A 128 -4.13 -7.82 6.25
CA LEU A 128 -3.01 -7.74 7.18
C LEU A 128 -2.87 -6.33 7.80
N MET A 129 -3.08 -5.30 7.01
CA MET A 129 -2.94 -3.91 7.42
C MET A 129 -3.79 -2.97 6.56
N TRP A 130 -3.98 -1.75 7.05
CA TRP A 130 -4.69 -0.69 6.38
C TRP A 130 -3.73 0.38 5.87
N PHE A 131 -3.89 0.77 4.61
CA PHE A 131 -3.25 1.94 4.04
C PHE A 131 -4.28 3.06 3.89
N ILE A 132 -3.98 4.23 4.45
CA ILE A 132 -4.89 5.37 4.47
C ILE A 132 -4.63 6.41 3.39
N GLY A 133 -3.58 6.22 2.59
CA GLY A 133 -3.22 7.12 1.49
C GLY A 133 -1.97 6.67 0.77
N ASN A 134 -1.75 7.27 -0.41
CA ASN A 134 -0.58 7.07 -1.25
C ASN A 134 -0.05 8.40 -1.74
N GLU A 135 1.23 8.67 -1.52
CA GLU A 135 1.96 9.82 -2.06
C GLU A 135 1.17 11.14 -2.01
N VAL A 136 0.43 11.32 -0.92
CA VAL A 136 -0.48 12.48 -0.75
C VAL A 136 0.31 13.77 -0.65
N GLU A 137 -0.22 14.88 -1.20
CA GLU A 137 0.46 16.16 -1.17
C GLU A 137 0.58 16.76 0.24
N GLU A 138 -0.24 16.28 1.18
CA GLU A 138 -0.15 16.63 2.59
C GLU A 138 1.20 16.25 3.24
N GLN A 139 2.00 15.40 2.62
CA GLN A 139 3.36 15.08 3.06
C GLN A 139 4.25 16.33 3.20
N SER A 140 4.05 17.33 2.34
CA SER A 140 4.90 18.51 2.25
C SER A 140 4.40 19.71 3.06
N VAL A 141 3.20 19.61 3.68
CA VAL A 141 2.65 20.71 4.47
C VAL A 141 2.81 20.47 5.97
N GLU A 142 2.91 21.55 6.73
CA GLU A 142 3.23 21.51 8.15
C GLU A 142 2.17 20.77 8.99
N ASN A 143 0.90 20.91 8.64
CA ASN A 143 -0.22 20.26 9.32
C ASN A 143 -0.68 18.94 8.68
N GLY A 144 0.08 18.38 7.74
CA GLY A 144 -0.26 17.12 7.08
C GLY A 144 -0.43 15.94 8.05
N SER A 145 0.35 15.93 9.13
CA SER A 145 0.21 14.95 10.22
C SER A 145 -1.18 14.94 10.88
N GLN A 146 -1.89 16.07 10.88
CA GLN A 146 -3.24 16.15 11.48
C GLN A 146 -4.27 15.39 10.64
N VAL A 147 -4.17 15.48 9.30
CA VAL A 147 -5.03 14.72 8.38
C VAL A 147 -4.75 13.23 8.54
N ALA A 148 -3.48 12.85 8.57
CA ALA A 148 -3.08 11.46 8.82
C ALA A 148 -3.64 10.93 10.15
N TYR A 149 -3.55 11.71 11.22
CA TYR A 149 -4.07 11.36 12.54
C TYR A 149 -5.60 11.23 12.54
N TYR A 150 -6.29 12.14 11.88
CA TYR A 150 -7.74 12.08 11.72
C TYR A 150 -8.19 10.78 11.06
N LEU A 151 -7.61 10.40 9.92
CA LEU A 151 -7.94 9.16 9.22
C LEU A 151 -7.59 7.92 10.04
N GLN A 152 -6.44 7.93 10.70
CA GLN A 152 -6.06 6.82 11.58
C GLN A 152 -7.04 6.61 12.73
N ASN A 153 -7.59 7.68 13.31
CA ASN A 153 -8.55 7.56 14.41
C ASN A 153 -9.85 6.89 13.96
N ILE A 154 -10.29 7.12 12.71
CA ILE A 154 -11.43 6.42 12.12
C ILE A 154 -11.13 4.92 12.06
N VAL A 155 -9.97 4.55 11.53
CA VAL A 155 -9.58 3.13 11.42
C VAL A 155 -9.46 2.49 12.81
N ARG A 156 -8.75 3.13 13.76
CA ARG A 156 -8.55 2.60 15.12
C ARG A 156 -9.85 2.37 15.88
N ALA A 157 -10.84 3.25 15.69
CA ALA A 157 -12.17 3.10 16.32
C ALA A 157 -12.95 1.89 15.76
N LEU A 158 -12.64 1.46 14.54
CA LEU A 158 -13.36 0.38 13.86
C LEU A 158 -12.61 -0.96 13.91
N ASP A 159 -11.28 -0.89 13.87
CA ASP A 159 -10.38 -2.05 13.90
C ASP A 159 -9.05 -1.68 14.61
N PRO A 160 -8.95 -1.92 15.90
CA PRO A 160 -7.71 -1.70 16.66
C PRO A 160 -6.69 -2.83 16.50
N THR A 161 -6.99 -3.87 15.72
CA THR A 161 -6.20 -5.11 15.67
C THR A 161 -5.13 -5.11 14.57
N ARG A 162 -5.25 -4.22 13.58
CA ARG A 162 -4.35 -4.16 12.42
C ARG A 162 -3.51 -2.90 12.42
N PRO A 163 -2.26 -2.98 11.96
CA PRO A 163 -1.46 -1.79 11.77
C PRO A 163 -2.00 -0.89 10.66
N ILE A 164 -1.71 0.40 10.79
CA ILE A 164 -2.08 1.44 9.84
C ILE A 164 -0.81 2.01 9.25
N SER A 165 -0.77 2.19 7.94
CA SER A 165 0.33 2.74 7.18
C SER A 165 -0.16 3.78 6.15
N ASN A 166 0.80 4.43 5.51
CA ASN A 166 0.61 5.29 4.35
C ASN A 166 1.81 5.11 3.41
N GLY A 167 1.60 5.10 2.11
CA GLY A 167 2.71 5.10 1.13
C GLY A 167 3.25 6.53 0.99
N MET A 168 4.50 6.78 1.39
CA MET A 168 5.10 8.11 1.42
C MET A 168 6.37 8.15 0.58
N ASP A 169 6.42 9.05 -0.41
CA ASP A 169 7.55 9.20 -1.33
C ASP A 169 8.48 10.39 -0.98
N ARG A 170 8.14 11.17 0.05
CA ARG A 170 8.90 12.36 0.53
C ARG A 170 9.44 12.15 1.95
N PRO A 171 10.41 11.25 2.15
CA PRO A 171 10.88 10.88 3.49
C PRO A 171 11.34 12.07 4.35
N ASP A 172 12.06 13.03 3.76
CA ASP A 172 12.58 14.19 4.49
C ASP A 172 11.46 15.09 5.01
N ASP A 173 10.40 15.28 4.23
CA ASP A 173 9.24 16.09 4.61
C ASP A 173 8.43 15.44 5.73
N VAL A 174 8.10 14.15 5.59
CA VAL A 174 7.29 13.44 6.58
C VAL A 174 8.03 13.18 7.90
N LEU A 175 9.36 13.16 7.87
CA LEU A 175 10.18 13.14 9.08
C LEU A 175 10.23 14.51 9.73
N ARG A 176 10.29 15.59 8.96
CA ARG A 176 10.33 16.97 9.46
C ARG A 176 9.02 17.38 10.13
N ASN A 177 7.87 17.09 9.51
CA ASN A 177 6.54 17.49 10.02
C ASN A 177 5.89 16.42 10.93
N ASN A 178 6.63 15.38 11.29
CA ASN A 178 6.20 14.25 12.12
C ASN A 178 5.04 13.39 11.55
N MET A 179 4.69 13.52 10.31
CA MET A 179 3.64 12.67 9.70
C MET A 179 4.01 11.18 9.78
N ALA A 180 5.27 10.84 9.47
CA ALA A 180 5.77 9.47 9.58
C ALA A 180 5.70 8.93 11.02
N ALA A 181 5.95 9.77 12.03
CA ALA A 181 5.90 9.37 13.43
C ALA A 181 4.48 9.03 13.93
N THR A 182 3.43 9.45 13.21
CA THR A 182 2.05 9.10 13.58
C THR A 182 1.65 7.68 13.16
N MET A 183 2.35 7.07 12.21
CA MET A 183 1.99 5.76 11.66
C MET A 183 2.39 4.61 12.60
N HIS A 184 1.58 3.54 12.63
CA HIS A 184 1.99 2.31 13.32
C HIS A 184 3.18 1.64 12.61
N LEU A 185 3.15 1.62 11.28
CA LEU A 185 4.19 1.13 10.40
C LEU A 185 4.41 2.16 9.31
N VAL A 186 5.61 2.68 9.19
CA VAL A 186 5.94 3.69 8.19
C VAL A 186 6.12 3.02 6.83
N GLY A 187 5.32 3.40 5.84
CA GLY A 187 5.47 2.96 4.45
C GLY A 187 6.22 4.00 3.63
N PHE A 188 7.34 3.61 3.03
CA PHE A 188 8.05 4.47 2.07
C PHE A 188 7.95 3.93 0.66
N ASN A 189 7.58 4.84 -0.25
CA ASN A 189 7.63 4.61 -1.67
C ASN A 189 8.99 5.06 -2.19
N TYR A 190 9.68 4.13 -2.86
CA TYR A 190 11.01 4.38 -3.42
C TYR A 190 12.03 4.83 -2.37
N ARG A 191 13.14 5.42 -2.75
CA ARG A 191 14.17 5.99 -1.86
C ARG A 191 14.74 4.99 -0.83
N PRO A 192 15.10 3.74 -1.22
CA PRO A 192 15.64 2.75 -0.27
C PRO A 192 16.91 3.25 0.43
N PHE A 193 17.67 4.12 -0.20
CA PHE A 193 18.85 4.78 0.37
C PHE A 193 18.56 5.67 1.59
N LYS A 194 17.29 6.08 1.79
CA LYS A 194 16.83 6.84 2.98
C LYS A 194 16.42 5.96 4.15
N TYR A 195 16.26 4.65 3.96
CA TYR A 195 15.66 3.77 4.96
C TYR A 195 16.46 3.74 6.27
N GLN A 196 17.77 3.62 6.20
CA GLN A 196 18.62 3.56 7.39
C GLN A 196 18.56 4.86 8.20
N GLU A 197 18.63 6.00 7.53
CA GLU A 197 18.54 7.33 8.16
C GLU A 197 17.16 7.50 8.82
N ALA A 198 16.10 7.23 8.08
CA ALA A 198 14.72 7.35 8.56
C ALA A 198 14.46 6.42 9.75
N TYR A 199 14.89 5.17 9.66
CA TYR A 199 14.75 4.19 10.74
C TYR A 199 15.38 4.71 12.05
N GLY A 200 16.53 5.39 11.96
CA GLY A 200 17.20 6.02 13.11
C GLY A 200 16.38 7.13 13.77
N LYS A 201 15.55 7.83 13.01
CA LYS A 201 14.72 8.97 13.45
C LYS A 201 13.31 8.57 13.89
N LEU A 202 12.79 7.45 13.41
CA LEU A 202 11.43 7.01 13.70
C LEU A 202 11.28 6.48 15.13
N PRO A 203 10.33 7.01 15.94
CA PRO A 203 10.14 6.57 17.31
C PRO A 203 9.67 5.12 17.42
N GLN A 204 8.84 4.64 16.46
CA GLN A 204 8.30 3.29 16.43
C GLN A 204 9.30 2.24 15.95
N ARG A 205 10.41 2.63 15.31
CA ARG A 205 11.44 1.71 14.80
C ARG A 205 10.87 0.60 13.91
N LEU A 206 9.93 0.97 13.04
CA LEU A 206 9.24 0.09 12.09
C LEU A 206 9.10 0.82 10.75
N LEU A 207 9.60 0.19 9.69
CA LEU A 207 9.58 0.73 8.35
C LEU A 207 9.30 -0.39 7.34
N LEU A 208 8.48 -0.07 6.34
CA LEU A 208 8.13 -0.92 5.21
C LEU A 208 8.45 -0.18 3.90
N GLY A 209 9.07 -0.86 2.95
CA GLY A 209 9.03 -0.41 1.55
C GLY A 209 7.64 -0.71 0.99
N SER A 210 6.79 0.31 0.91
CA SER A 210 5.44 0.17 0.38
C SER A 210 5.41 0.13 -1.15
N GLU A 211 6.38 0.81 -1.79
CA GLU A 211 6.75 0.67 -3.20
C GLU A 211 8.27 0.78 -3.29
N THR A 212 8.95 -0.27 -3.74
CA THR A 212 10.42 -0.26 -3.80
C THR A 212 10.94 0.03 -5.20
N ALA A 213 10.23 -0.43 -6.23
CA ALA A 213 10.59 -0.23 -7.63
C ALA A 213 9.36 -0.17 -8.53
N SER A 214 9.40 0.66 -9.56
CA SER A 214 8.44 0.66 -10.67
C SER A 214 8.96 -0.20 -11.80
N THR A 215 8.25 -1.25 -12.18
CA THR A 215 8.55 -2.02 -13.37
C THR A 215 7.81 -1.42 -14.55
N LEU A 216 8.56 -0.88 -15.51
CA LEU A 216 8.00 -0.11 -16.63
C LEU A 216 7.61 -0.98 -17.83
N SER A 217 8.10 -2.22 -17.89
CA SER A 217 7.81 -3.16 -18.97
C SER A 217 6.90 -4.26 -18.46
N SER A 218 5.70 -4.39 -19.06
CA SER A 218 4.70 -5.36 -18.62
C SER A 218 5.03 -6.82 -18.97
N ARG A 219 5.98 -7.08 -19.86
CA ARG A 219 6.36 -8.43 -20.33
C ARG A 219 7.85 -8.68 -20.37
N GLY A 220 8.64 -7.86 -19.69
CA GLY A 220 10.10 -7.93 -19.70
C GLY A 220 10.72 -6.95 -20.69
N VAL A 221 12.03 -6.99 -20.75
CA VAL A 221 12.83 -6.11 -21.62
C VAL A 221 13.22 -6.89 -22.87
N TYR A 222 12.85 -6.38 -24.03
CA TYR A 222 13.09 -7.02 -25.33
C TYR A 222 14.18 -6.33 -26.16
N LYS A 223 14.67 -5.18 -25.71
CA LYS A 223 15.74 -4.42 -26.34
C LYS A 223 16.84 -4.10 -25.36
N PHE A 224 18.05 -4.07 -25.84
CA PHE A 224 19.24 -3.82 -25.05
C PHE A 224 20.11 -2.74 -25.73
N PRO A 225 20.90 -1.96 -24.96
CA PRO A 225 21.03 -1.99 -23.51
C PRO A 225 19.76 -1.51 -22.79
N ILE A 226 19.58 -1.92 -21.52
CA ILE A 226 18.56 -1.34 -20.64
C ILE A 226 19.02 0.05 -20.24
N GLU A 227 18.13 1.03 -20.36
CA GLU A 227 18.42 2.44 -20.09
C GLU A 227 17.42 2.99 -19.07
N ARG A 228 17.80 4.07 -18.39
CA ARG A 228 16.88 4.80 -17.53
C ARG A 228 15.74 5.38 -18.35
N LYS A 229 14.56 5.53 -17.71
CA LYS A 229 13.35 6.06 -18.33
C LYS A 229 13.57 7.33 -19.13
N SER A 230 14.28 8.31 -18.57
CA SER A 230 14.54 9.60 -19.21
C SER A 230 15.49 9.53 -20.43
N MET A 231 16.24 8.45 -20.57
CA MET A 231 17.24 8.24 -21.62
C MET A 231 16.82 7.17 -22.63
N ALA A 232 15.82 6.36 -22.29
CA ALA A 232 15.41 5.25 -23.13
C ALA A 232 14.72 5.72 -24.41
N LYS A 233 15.22 5.22 -25.54
CA LYS A 233 14.63 5.48 -26.86
C LYS A 233 13.26 4.81 -27.03
N TYR A 234 13.08 3.67 -26.41
CA TYR A 234 11.86 2.88 -26.47
C TYR A 234 11.40 2.49 -25.07
N PRO A 235 10.07 2.49 -24.78
CA PRO A 235 9.55 2.13 -23.45
C PRO A 235 10.03 0.77 -22.93
N GLU A 236 10.18 -0.20 -23.81
CA GLU A 236 10.61 -1.56 -23.46
C GLU A 236 12.10 -1.67 -23.08
N MET A 237 12.88 -0.61 -23.24
CA MET A 237 14.26 -0.53 -22.76
C MET A 237 14.38 0.07 -21.38
N GLN A 238 13.29 0.57 -20.82
CA GLN A 238 13.32 1.28 -19.54
C GLN A 238 13.44 0.32 -18.36
N SER A 239 14.27 0.69 -17.40
CA SER A 239 14.33 0.09 -16.07
C SER A 239 13.45 0.84 -15.08
N SER A 240 13.51 0.47 -13.79
CA SER A 240 12.80 1.19 -12.74
C SER A 240 13.09 2.68 -12.75
N SER A 241 12.06 3.49 -12.47
CA SER A 241 12.14 4.94 -12.54
C SER A 241 12.92 5.60 -11.40
N TYR A 242 13.11 4.92 -10.25
CA TYR A 242 13.62 5.58 -9.04
C TYR A 242 14.82 4.92 -8.37
N ASP A 243 15.14 3.68 -8.69
CA ASP A 243 16.16 2.91 -7.95
C ASP A 243 17.51 2.80 -8.67
N VAL A 244 17.60 3.35 -9.85
CA VAL A 244 18.81 3.20 -10.71
C VAL A 244 19.90 4.23 -10.37
N GLU A 245 19.62 5.19 -9.49
CA GLU A 245 20.56 6.25 -9.14
C GLU A 245 21.40 5.98 -7.90
N HIS A 246 21.15 4.85 -7.22
CA HIS A 246 21.73 4.61 -5.91
C HIS A 246 22.09 3.15 -5.67
#